data_cd342a533bc6a62c11f5b056da94fbf7
#
_entry.id   cd342a533bc6a62c11f5b056da94fbf7
#
_cell.length_a   1.000
_cell.length_b   1.000
_cell.length_c   1.000
_cell.angle_alpha   90.00
_cell.angle_beta   90.00
_cell.angle_gamma   90.00
#
_symmetry.space_group_name_H-M   'P 1'
#
loop_
_entity.id
_entity.type
_entity.pdbx_description
1 polymer ?
#
loop_
_entity_poly.entity_id
_entity_poly.type
_entity_poly.pdbx_seq_one_letter_code
_entity_poly.pdbx_strand_id
1 'polypeptide(L)'
;MKNIALIIAGGVGSRMHQDIPKQFLNVNDKPIIIYTLEAFQKHPNIDAIEVVCLKGWRDILCAYAKQFGITKLENVVTGGETGLKSIRKGLYDIAKRYQGEDDIVLIHDAIRPMVSQDIISDNIRVCREYGNAITVIPCTAVMLKTMDGLSSMDQVPRDNLKITQTPQTFFLKEILEVHKEAIEKGIDDSVASCSLYVELGRKL
;
A
#
# COMPACT_ATOMS: atom_id res chain seq x y z
N MET A 1 1.89 8.46 19.46
CA MET A 1 1.34 7.31 18.75
C MET A 1 0.46 7.81 17.61
N LYS A 2 0.88 7.59 16.37
CA LYS A 2 0.21 8.06 15.16
C LYS A 2 -0.11 6.92 14.21
N ASN A 3 -1.19 7.04 13.47
CA ASN A 3 -1.62 6.11 12.42
C ASN A 3 -1.58 6.85 11.07
N ILE A 4 -0.61 6.52 10.24
CA ILE A 4 -0.35 7.21 8.99
C ILE A 4 -0.79 6.33 7.82
N ALA A 5 -1.63 6.83 6.92
CA ALA A 5 -1.97 6.16 5.68
C ALA A 5 -0.96 6.54 4.58
N LEU A 6 -0.25 5.55 4.04
CA LEU A 6 0.63 5.70 2.89
C LEU A 6 -0.06 5.15 1.64
N ILE A 7 -0.51 6.05 0.78
CA ILE A 7 -1.28 5.71 -0.42
C ILE A 7 -0.36 5.64 -1.64
N ILE A 8 -0.32 4.48 -2.28
CA ILE A 8 0.57 4.22 -3.43
C ILE A 8 -0.16 4.51 -4.75
N ALA A 9 0.24 5.59 -5.38
CA ALA A 9 -0.32 6.11 -6.64
C ALA A 9 0.76 6.32 -7.73
N GLY A 10 1.90 5.61 -7.63
CA GLY A 10 3.04 5.77 -8.54
C GLY A 10 2.95 4.99 -9.86
N GLY A 11 1.97 4.10 -10.01
CA GLY A 11 1.85 3.25 -11.20
C GLY A 11 1.29 3.99 -12.41
N VAL A 12 1.85 3.76 -13.60
CA VAL A 12 1.40 4.34 -14.87
C VAL A 12 0.15 3.66 -15.46
N GLY A 13 -0.23 2.47 -14.96
CA GLY A 13 -1.42 1.76 -15.46
C GLY A 13 -1.29 1.24 -16.90
N SER A 14 -0.09 0.85 -17.34
CA SER A 14 0.24 0.42 -18.72
C SER A 14 -0.73 -0.60 -19.34
N ARG A 15 -1.34 -1.45 -18.51
CA ARG A 15 -2.34 -2.45 -18.96
C ARG A 15 -3.66 -1.85 -19.45
N MET A 16 -3.93 -0.58 -19.19
CA MET A 16 -5.19 0.07 -19.59
C MET A 16 -5.08 0.85 -20.90
N HIS A 17 -3.88 0.99 -21.47
CA HIS A 17 -3.62 1.69 -22.73
C HIS A 17 -4.30 3.08 -22.82
N GLN A 18 -4.23 3.86 -21.74
CA GLN A 18 -4.81 5.20 -21.66
C GLN A 18 -3.74 6.22 -21.29
N ASP A 19 -3.89 7.46 -21.79
CA ASP A 19 -2.99 8.58 -21.51
C ASP A 19 -3.10 9.09 -20.06
N ILE A 20 -4.28 8.92 -19.44
CA ILE A 20 -4.51 9.29 -18.05
C ILE A 20 -4.22 8.08 -17.16
N PRO A 21 -3.35 8.21 -16.14
CA PRO A 21 -3.10 7.13 -15.20
C PRO A 21 -4.37 6.71 -14.48
N LYS A 22 -4.57 5.39 -14.32
CA LYS A 22 -5.82 4.78 -13.85
C LYS A 22 -6.37 5.36 -12.54
N GLN A 23 -5.50 5.80 -11.63
CA GLN A 23 -5.90 6.41 -10.36
C GLN A 23 -6.53 7.80 -10.51
N PHE A 24 -6.33 8.46 -11.65
CA PHE A 24 -6.91 9.76 -11.99
C PHE A 24 -8.10 9.67 -12.95
N LEU A 25 -8.49 8.46 -13.35
CA LEU A 25 -9.74 8.27 -14.10
C LEU A 25 -10.94 8.63 -13.23
N ASN A 26 -11.89 9.33 -13.83
CA ASN A 26 -13.11 9.75 -13.12
C ASN A 26 -14.17 8.64 -13.11
N VAL A 27 -14.82 8.53 -11.97
CA VAL A 27 -16.07 7.82 -11.78
C VAL A 27 -17.04 8.82 -11.15
N ASN A 28 -18.16 9.10 -11.80
CA ASN A 28 -19.13 10.12 -11.37
C ASN A 28 -18.44 11.47 -11.04
N ASP A 29 -17.69 12.00 -11.99
CA ASP A 29 -16.96 13.28 -11.93
C ASP A 29 -15.93 13.42 -10.81
N LYS A 30 -15.51 12.31 -10.21
CA LYS A 30 -14.49 12.28 -9.16
C LYS A 30 -13.40 11.26 -9.49
N PRO A 31 -12.08 11.62 -9.41
CA PRO A 31 -10.99 10.69 -9.61
C PRO A 31 -11.02 9.51 -8.62
N ILE A 32 -10.69 8.31 -9.09
CA ILE A 32 -10.69 7.08 -8.26
C ILE A 32 -9.86 7.27 -6.99
N ILE A 33 -8.69 7.88 -7.09
CA ILE A 33 -7.82 8.14 -5.93
C ILE A 33 -8.52 8.93 -4.82
N ILE A 34 -9.42 9.86 -5.18
CA ILE A 34 -10.13 10.68 -4.20
C ILE A 34 -11.08 9.83 -3.36
N TYR A 35 -11.76 8.85 -3.96
CA TYR A 35 -12.58 7.90 -3.18
C TYR A 35 -11.75 7.14 -2.15
N THR A 36 -10.54 6.71 -2.54
CA THR A 36 -9.61 6.07 -1.62
C THR A 36 -9.19 7.03 -0.50
N LEU A 37 -8.76 8.24 -0.86
CA LEU A 37 -8.36 9.25 0.14
C LEU A 37 -9.49 9.61 1.11
N GLU A 38 -10.74 9.71 0.62
CA GLU A 38 -11.91 9.97 1.47
C GLU A 38 -12.14 8.87 2.51
N ALA A 39 -11.88 7.60 2.19
CA ALA A 39 -12.03 6.51 3.15
C ALA A 39 -11.09 6.71 4.35
N PHE A 40 -9.83 7.07 4.11
CA PHE A 40 -8.86 7.35 5.17
C PHE A 40 -9.09 8.72 5.83
N GLN A 41 -9.50 9.75 5.06
CA GLN A 41 -9.87 11.06 5.59
C GLN A 41 -10.98 10.98 6.63
N LYS A 42 -12.01 10.16 6.37
CA LYS A 42 -13.19 10.00 7.26
C LYS A 42 -12.91 9.13 8.46
N HIS A 43 -11.85 8.31 8.46
CA HIS A 43 -11.58 7.39 9.55
C HIS A 43 -11.03 8.15 10.78
N PRO A 44 -11.66 8.00 11.97
CA PRO A 44 -11.30 8.80 13.15
C PRO A 44 -9.87 8.51 13.65
N ASN A 45 -9.41 7.28 13.49
CA ASN A 45 -8.09 6.85 13.99
C ASN A 45 -6.96 7.01 12.96
N ILE A 46 -7.20 7.61 11.79
CA ILE A 46 -6.13 8.00 10.88
C ILE A 46 -5.75 9.44 11.17
N ASP A 47 -4.49 9.66 11.50
CA ASP A 47 -3.96 10.99 11.85
C ASP A 47 -3.51 11.77 10.63
N ALA A 48 -2.84 11.09 9.68
CA ALA A 48 -2.23 11.71 8.51
C ALA A 48 -2.33 10.80 7.27
N ILE A 49 -2.29 11.42 6.10
CA ILE A 49 -2.21 10.74 4.81
C ILE A 49 -0.99 11.26 4.08
N GLU A 50 -0.20 10.34 3.53
CA GLU A 50 0.84 10.63 2.55
C GLU A 50 0.57 9.89 1.25
N VAL A 51 0.84 10.51 0.12
CA VAL A 51 0.68 9.88 -1.19
C VAL A 51 2.01 9.80 -1.90
N VAL A 52 2.34 8.60 -2.38
CA VAL A 52 3.41 8.42 -3.36
C VAL A 52 2.81 8.48 -4.75
N CYS A 53 3.06 9.59 -5.44
CA CYS A 53 2.41 9.93 -6.71
C CYS A 53 3.32 9.71 -7.92
N LEU A 54 2.72 9.45 -9.07
CA LEU A 54 3.41 9.42 -10.36
C LEU A 54 4.03 10.78 -10.66
N LYS A 55 5.25 10.78 -11.21
CA LYS A 55 5.94 12.01 -11.63
C LYS A 55 5.06 12.84 -12.59
N GLY A 56 4.98 14.15 -12.35
CA GLY A 56 4.16 15.09 -13.13
C GLY A 56 2.69 15.20 -12.70
N TRP A 57 2.21 14.35 -11.77
CA TRP A 57 0.80 14.36 -11.32
C TRP A 57 0.61 14.92 -9.91
N ARG A 58 1.67 15.36 -9.25
CA ARG A 58 1.61 15.91 -7.90
C ARG A 58 0.66 17.09 -7.76
N ASP A 59 0.79 18.09 -8.64
CA ASP A 59 0.02 19.32 -8.54
C ASP A 59 -1.47 19.08 -8.84
N ILE A 60 -1.75 18.19 -9.78
CA ILE A 60 -3.12 17.74 -10.10
C ILE A 60 -3.73 17.04 -8.88
N LEU A 61 -2.98 16.14 -8.23
CA LEU A 61 -3.44 15.47 -7.01
C LEU A 61 -3.71 16.47 -5.89
N CYS A 62 -2.81 17.42 -5.66
CA CYS A 62 -2.99 18.46 -4.63
C CYS A 62 -4.22 19.32 -4.91
N ALA A 63 -4.47 19.68 -6.18
CA ALA A 63 -5.66 20.42 -6.56
C ALA A 63 -6.95 19.65 -6.26
N TYR A 64 -7.01 18.37 -6.64
CA TYR A 64 -8.14 17.49 -6.31
C TYR A 64 -8.31 17.30 -4.79
N ALA A 65 -7.22 17.04 -4.06
CA ALA A 65 -7.27 16.88 -2.61
C ALA A 65 -7.88 18.12 -1.94
N LYS A 66 -7.47 19.31 -2.38
CA LYS A 66 -8.05 20.58 -1.90
C LYS A 66 -9.54 20.70 -2.29
N GLN A 67 -9.90 20.42 -3.54
CA GLN A 67 -11.26 20.48 -4.04
C GLN A 67 -12.21 19.58 -3.25
N PHE A 68 -11.77 18.37 -2.90
CA PHE A 68 -12.56 17.36 -2.21
C PHE A 68 -12.35 17.33 -0.69
N GLY A 69 -11.66 18.32 -0.12
CA GLY A 69 -11.53 18.48 1.33
C GLY A 69 -10.69 17.40 2.03
N ILE A 70 -9.66 16.89 1.36
CA ILE A 70 -8.72 15.92 1.97
C ILE A 70 -7.72 16.68 2.84
N THR A 71 -8.11 16.99 4.06
CA THR A 71 -7.35 17.83 4.98
C THR A 71 -6.24 17.09 5.73
N LYS A 72 -6.33 15.74 5.83
CA LYS A 72 -5.28 14.90 6.43
C LYS A 72 -4.10 14.63 5.49
N LEU A 73 -4.18 15.05 4.20
CA LEU A 73 -3.07 14.94 3.27
C LEU A 73 -1.96 15.92 3.67
N GLU A 74 -0.86 15.39 4.22
CA GLU A 74 0.28 16.20 4.67
C GLU A 74 1.35 16.38 3.59
N ASN A 75 1.61 15.33 2.81
CA ASN A 75 2.62 15.42 1.78
C ASN A 75 2.34 14.48 0.58
N VAL A 76 2.94 14.85 -0.55
CA VAL A 76 2.94 14.05 -1.78
C VAL A 76 4.37 13.93 -2.28
N VAL A 77 4.89 12.69 -2.31
CA VAL A 77 6.23 12.39 -2.82
C VAL A 77 6.17 11.74 -4.18
N THR A 78 7.19 11.95 -5.00
CA THR A 78 7.30 11.29 -6.30
C THR A 78 7.74 9.85 -6.14
N GLY A 79 7.03 8.92 -6.79
CA GLY A 79 7.32 7.49 -6.79
C GLY A 79 8.71 7.12 -7.32
N GLY A 80 9.09 5.88 -7.10
CA GLY A 80 10.27 5.24 -7.64
C GLY A 80 9.98 4.49 -8.94
N GLU A 81 10.99 3.81 -9.46
CA GLU A 81 10.90 3.00 -10.69
C GLU A 81 10.06 1.73 -10.50
N THR A 82 9.99 1.21 -9.27
CA THR A 82 9.21 0.03 -8.91
C THR A 82 8.23 0.35 -7.78
N GLY A 83 7.27 -0.56 -7.54
CA GLY A 83 6.35 -0.47 -6.40
C GLY A 83 7.08 -0.41 -5.07
N LEU A 84 8.06 -1.31 -4.86
CA LEU A 84 8.86 -1.35 -3.65
C LEU A 84 9.66 -0.06 -3.42
N LYS A 85 10.31 0.47 -4.47
CA LYS A 85 11.04 1.75 -4.40
C LYS A 85 10.10 2.92 -4.12
N SER A 86 8.87 2.87 -4.60
CA SER A 86 7.84 3.88 -4.31
C SER A 86 7.43 3.84 -2.83
N ILE A 87 7.13 2.64 -2.30
CA ILE A 87 6.81 2.45 -0.88
C ILE A 87 7.97 2.96 -0.01
N ARG A 88 9.20 2.58 -0.32
CA ARG A 88 10.42 3.00 0.41
C ARG A 88 10.56 4.52 0.48
N LYS A 89 10.32 5.23 -0.65
CA LYS A 89 10.36 6.70 -0.67
C LYS A 89 9.32 7.32 0.26
N GLY A 90 8.09 6.81 0.24
CA GLY A 90 7.02 7.27 1.14
C GLY A 90 7.37 7.03 2.61
N LEU A 91 7.83 5.82 2.95
CA LEU A 91 8.25 5.47 4.32
C LEU A 91 9.36 6.39 4.84
N TYR A 92 10.39 6.65 4.03
CA TYR A 92 11.49 7.55 4.42
C TYR A 92 11.04 9.00 4.54
N ASP A 93 10.05 9.44 3.78
CA ASP A 93 9.50 10.78 3.93
C ASP A 93 8.65 10.90 5.21
N ILE A 94 7.80 9.91 5.49
CA ILE A 94 7.04 9.82 6.75
C ILE A 94 7.99 9.86 7.96
N ALA A 95 9.09 9.10 7.92
CA ALA A 95 10.06 9.01 9.01
C ALA A 95 10.76 10.34 9.35
N LYS A 96 10.73 11.34 8.48
CA LYS A 96 11.25 12.69 8.79
C LYS A 96 10.34 13.44 9.76
N ARG A 97 9.05 13.10 9.82
CA ARG A 97 8.05 13.78 10.65
C ARG A 97 7.58 12.94 11.84
N TYR A 98 7.60 11.60 11.67
CA TYR A 98 7.07 10.65 12.64
C TYR A 98 8.17 9.71 13.10
N GLN A 99 8.46 9.68 14.41
CA GLN A 99 9.55 8.92 15.01
C GLN A 99 9.13 8.24 16.32
N GLY A 100 7.82 8.21 16.61
CA GLY A 100 7.29 7.53 17.77
C GLY A 100 7.45 6.02 17.69
N GLU A 101 7.78 5.37 18.81
CA GLU A 101 7.95 3.91 18.88
C GLU A 101 6.67 3.17 18.44
N ASP A 102 5.50 3.75 18.77
CA ASP A 102 4.20 3.16 18.49
C ASP A 102 3.52 3.73 17.23
N ASP A 103 4.24 4.47 16.40
CA ASP A 103 3.69 4.96 15.14
C ASP A 103 3.53 3.80 14.16
N ILE A 104 2.36 3.71 13.50
CA ILE A 104 2.09 2.69 12.49
C ILE A 104 1.82 3.32 11.13
N VAL A 105 2.13 2.58 10.08
CA VAL A 105 1.85 2.95 8.70
C VAL A 105 0.95 1.91 8.04
N LEU A 106 -0.15 2.37 7.42
CA LEU A 106 -1.05 1.58 6.61
C LEU A 106 -0.73 1.83 5.14
N ILE A 107 -0.11 0.87 4.48
CA ILE A 107 0.25 0.95 3.06
C ILE A 107 -0.92 0.48 2.22
N HIS A 108 -1.44 1.33 1.33
CA HIS A 108 -2.65 1.05 0.58
C HIS A 108 -2.57 1.50 -0.88
N ASP A 109 -3.18 0.75 -1.78
CA ASP A 109 -3.24 1.06 -3.21
C ASP A 109 -4.27 2.16 -3.51
N ALA A 110 -3.86 3.23 -4.21
CA ALA A 110 -4.73 4.34 -4.60
C ALA A 110 -5.96 3.93 -5.42
N ILE A 111 -5.90 2.78 -6.08
CA ILE A 111 -6.98 2.26 -6.94
C ILE A 111 -7.90 1.25 -6.26
N ARG A 112 -7.86 1.16 -4.94
CA ARG A 112 -8.74 0.27 -4.14
C ARG A 112 -9.71 1.09 -3.28
N PRO A 113 -10.68 1.80 -3.90
CA PRO A 113 -11.54 2.75 -3.19
C PRO A 113 -12.57 2.09 -2.27
N MET A 114 -12.76 0.77 -2.37
CA MET A 114 -13.77 0.03 -1.61
C MET A 114 -13.26 -0.45 -0.24
N VAL A 115 -12.21 0.17 0.31
CA VAL A 115 -11.76 -0.11 1.66
C VAL A 115 -12.77 0.44 2.68
N SER A 116 -13.33 -0.45 3.51
CA SER A 116 -14.30 -0.05 4.54
C SER A 116 -13.61 0.49 5.80
N GLN A 117 -14.38 1.24 6.61
CA GLN A 117 -13.91 1.73 7.90
C GLN A 117 -13.53 0.58 8.83
N ASP A 118 -14.25 -0.53 8.78
CA ASP A 118 -13.96 -1.73 9.59
C ASP A 118 -12.63 -2.36 9.19
N ILE A 119 -12.32 -2.46 7.89
CA ILE A 119 -11.01 -2.96 7.42
C ILE A 119 -9.87 -2.08 7.94
N ILE A 120 -10.01 -0.76 7.91
CA ILE A 120 -9.01 0.17 8.45
C ILE A 120 -8.86 -0.03 9.96
N SER A 121 -9.98 -0.09 10.70
CA SER A 121 -9.99 -0.32 12.14
C SER A 121 -9.33 -1.64 12.53
N ASP A 122 -9.67 -2.73 11.84
CA ASP A 122 -9.09 -4.05 12.10
C ASP A 122 -7.59 -4.08 11.80
N ASN A 123 -7.14 -3.46 10.72
CA ASN A 123 -5.70 -3.36 10.42
C ASN A 123 -4.94 -2.64 11.54
N ILE A 124 -5.47 -1.54 12.07
CA ILE A 124 -4.88 -0.82 13.19
C ILE A 124 -4.83 -1.71 14.44
N ARG A 125 -5.95 -2.32 14.81
CA ARG A 125 -6.08 -3.19 15.99
C ARG A 125 -5.12 -4.39 15.90
N VAL A 126 -5.15 -5.13 14.81
CA VAL A 126 -4.34 -6.35 14.61
C VAL A 126 -2.85 -6.02 14.59
N CYS A 127 -2.45 -4.94 13.91
CA CYS A 127 -1.06 -4.51 13.90
C CYS A 127 -0.56 -4.20 15.31
N ARG A 128 -1.35 -3.53 16.14
CA ARG A 128 -0.98 -3.21 17.53
C ARG A 128 -0.88 -4.43 18.42
N GLU A 129 -1.71 -5.44 18.18
CA GLU A 129 -1.76 -6.66 18.98
C GLU A 129 -0.67 -7.67 18.59
N TYR A 130 -0.35 -7.77 17.28
CA TYR A 130 0.51 -8.84 16.74
C TYR A 130 1.79 -8.35 16.02
N GLY A 131 2.00 -7.03 15.91
CA GLY A 131 3.18 -6.44 15.27
C GLY A 131 2.96 -6.00 13.82
N ASN A 132 2.11 -6.69 13.08
CA ASN A 132 1.70 -6.31 11.72
C ASN A 132 0.29 -6.79 11.42
N ALA A 133 -0.28 -6.30 10.30
CA ALA A 133 -1.59 -6.76 9.81
C ALA A 133 -1.61 -6.74 8.27
N ILE A 134 -1.96 -7.87 7.67
CA ILE A 134 -2.08 -8.00 6.22
C ILE A 134 -3.52 -8.33 5.87
N THR A 135 -4.17 -7.44 5.13
CA THR A 135 -5.50 -7.73 4.59
C THR A 135 -5.42 -8.86 3.58
N VAL A 136 -6.24 -9.88 3.75
CA VAL A 136 -6.27 -11.06 2.87
C VAL A 136 -7.68 -11.50 2.57
N ILE A 137 -7.86 -12.18 1.43
CA ILE A 137 -9.07 -12.93 1.11
C ILE A 137 -8.72 -14.41 0.89
N PRO A 138 -9.65 -15.36 1.16
CA PRO A 138 -9.45 -16.77 0.83
C PRO A 138 -9.15 -16.97 -0.65
N CYS A 139 -8.25 -17.89 -0.99
CA CYS A 139 -8.05 -18.30 -2.36
C CYS A 139 -9.15 -19.28 -2.76
N THR A 140 -10.04 -18.86 -3.65
CA THR A 140 -11.13 -19.71 -4.19
C THR A 140 -10.76 -20.37 -5.52
N ALA A 141 -9.71 -19.90 -6.18
CA ALA A 141 -9.22 -20.47 -7.44
C ALA A 141 -8.50 -21.80 -7.23
N VAL A 142 -8.58 -22.67 -8.24
CA VAL A 142 -7.71 -23.86 -8.33
C VAL A 142 -6.33 -23.37 -8.78
N MET A 143 -5.30 -23.73 -8.04
CA MET A 143 -3.92 -23.30 -8.29
C MET A 143 -3.06 -24.50 -8.67
N LEU A 144 -2.37 -24.38 -9.80
CA LEU A 144 -1.37 -25.34 -10.25
C LEU A 144 0.02 -24.71 -10.18
N LYS A 145 1.00 -25.48 -9.72
CA LYS A 145 2.40 -25.06 -9.76
C LYS A 145 2.98 -25.48 -11.12
N THR A 146 3.60 -24.55 -11.83
CA THR A 146 4.29 -24.81 -13.10
C THR A 146 5.71 -24.27 -13.02
N MET A 147 6.64 -24.95 -13.69
CA MET A 147 8.04 -24.54 -13.80
C MET A 147 8.36 -23.96 -15.19
N ASP A 148 7.60 -24.34 -16.19
CA ASP A 148 7.79 -23.98 -17.61
C ASP A 148 6.66 -23.06 -18.15
N GLY A 149 5.63 -22.81 -17.34
CA GLY A 149 4.45 -22.05 -17.75
C GLY A 149 3.48 -22.79 -18.69
N LEU A 150 3.79 -24.04 -19.05
CA LEU A 150 3.03 -24.82 -20.05
C LEU A 150 2.40 -26.08 -19.45
N SER A 151 3.10 -26.74 -18.52
CA SER A 151 2.67 -28.00 -17.92
C SER A 151 2.69 -27.93 -16.39
N SER A 152 1.93 -28.79 -15.74
CA SER A 152 1.93 -28.93 -14.29
C SER A 152 1.61 -30.37 -13.89
N MET A 153 2.33 -30.86 -12.90
CA MET A 153 2.05 -32.13 -12.21
C MET A 153 1.71 -31.92 -10.73
N ASP A 154 1.77 -30.64 -10.24
CA ASP A 154 1.56 -30.29 -8.85
C ASP A 154 0.35 -29.38 -8.67
N GLN A 155 -0.52 -29.72 -7.73
CA GLN A 155 -1.61 -28.87 -7.25
C GLN A 155 -1.20 -28.20 -5.95
N VAL A 156 -1.51 -26.90 -5.81
CA VAL A 156 -1.33 -26.18 -4.55
C VAL A 156 -2.66 -26.19 -3.79
N PRO A 157 -2.72 -26.78 -2.57
CA PRO A 157 -3.93 -26.79 -1.76
C PRO A 157 -4.39 -25.36 -1.44
N ARG A 158 -5.54 -24.97 -1.99
CA ARG A 158 -6.07 -23.60 -1.86
C ARG A 158 -6.42 -23.20 -0.42
N ASP A 159 -6.73 -24.16 0.45
CA ASP A 159 -7.09 -23.89 1.84
C ASP A 159 -5.95 -23.27 2.64
N ASN A 160 -4.71 -23.53 2.21
CA ASN A 160 -3.49 -22.95 2.78
C ASN A 160 -3.07 -21.63 2.10
N LEU A 161 -3.83 -21.15 1.11
CA LEU A 161 -3.51 -19.95 0.35
C LEU A 161 -4.41 -18.79 0.74
N LYS A 162 -3.79 -17.62 0.86
CA LYS A 162 -4.47 -16.33 1.01
C LYS A 162 -4.04 -15.40 -0.12
N ILE A 163 -4.99 -14.68 -0.70
CA ILE A 163 -4.70 -13.63 -1.68
C ILE A 163 -4.53 -12.32 -0.91
N THR A 164 -3.31 -11.77 -0.95
CA THR A 164 -3.00 -10.52 -0.27
C THR A 164 -3.72 -9.34 -0.91
N GLN A 165 -4.21 -8.47 -0.09
CA GLN A 165 -4.84 -7.21 -0.44
C GLN A 165 -4.12 -6.05 0.28
N THR A 166 -4.73 -4.88 0.27
CA THR A 166 -4.31 -3.72 1.06
C THR A 166 -5.51 -3.17 1.84
N PRO A 167 -5.31 -2.55 3.02
CA PRO A 167 -4.04 -2.11 3.61
C PRO A 167 -3.13 -3.25 4.08
N GLN A 168 -1.81 -2.97 4.08
CA GLN A 168 -0.79 -3.73 4.79
C GLN A 168 -0.21 -2.82 5.86
N THR A 169 -0.30 -3.22 7.11
CA THR A 169 -0.03 -2.32 8.25
C THR A 169 1.12 -2.84 9.08
N PHE A 170 2.04 -1.94 9.44
CA PHE A 170 3.26 -2.25 10.17
C PHE A 170 3.60 -1.13 11.15
N PHE A 171 4.36 -1.42 12.21
CA PHE A 171 5.05 -0.39 12.95
C PHE A 171 6.05 0.33 12.04
N LEU A 172 6.03 1.66 12.06
CA LEU A 172 6.86 2.47 11.16
C LEU A 172 8.34 2.16 11.32
N LYS A 173 8.82 2.06 12.56
CA LYS A 173 10.21 1.75 12.86
C LYS A 173 10.62 0.39 12.29
N GLU A 174 9.79 -0.62 12.48
CA GLU A 174 10.08 -1.98 12.02
C GLU A 174 10.12 -2.08 10.50
N ILE A 175 9.12 -1.51 9.78
CA ILE A 175 9.12 -1.55 8.32
C ILE A 175 10.30 -0.77 7.71
N LEU A 176 10.76 0.29 8.34
CA LEU A 176 11.97 1.02 7.93
C LEU A 176 13.22 0.15 8.05
N GLU A 177 13.36 -0.61 9.15
CA GLU A 177 14.47 -1.55 9.35
C GLU A 177 14.42 -2.67 8.30
N VAL A 178 13.25 -3.22 8.00
CA VAL A 178 13.03 -4.21 6.94
C VAL A 178 13.50 -3.69 5.58
N HIS A 179 13.11 -2.48 5.22
CA HIS A 179 13.55 -1.88 3.96
C HIS A 179 15.04 -1.57 3.92
N LYS A 180 15.66 -1.24 5.05
CA LYS A 180 17.11 -1.05 5.17
C LYS A 180 17.85 -2.38 4.98
N GLU A 181 17.43 -3.42 5.70
CA GLU A 181 18.00 -4.77 5.57
C GLU A 181 17.89 -5.30 4.13
N ALA A 182 16.77 -5.04 3.46
CA ALA A 182 16.57 -5.42 2.06
C ALA A 182 17.59 -4.77 1.13
N ILE A 183 17.90 -3.47 1.34
CA ILE A 183 18.93 -2.76 0.56
C ILE A 183 20.30 -3.41 0.79
N GLU A 184 20.66 -3.69 2.04
CA GLU A 184 21.94 -4.30 2.42
C GLU A 184 22.09 -5.69 1.80
N LYS A 185 20.99 -6.43 1.62
CA LYS A 185 20.95 -7.76 0.98
C LYS A 185 20.73 -7.72 -0.54
N GLY A 186 20.61 -6.53 -1.15
CA GLY A 186 20.37 -6.38 -2.59
C GLY A 186 19.00 -6.83 -3.06
N ILE A 187 17.98 -6.85 -2.18
CA ILE A 187 16.60 -7.23 -2.51
C ILE A 187 15.86 -5.99 -3.01
N ASP A 188 15.64 -5.88 -4.32
CA ASP A 188 15.06 -4.70 -4.95
C ASP A 188 13.77 -4.97 -5.76
N ASP A 189 13.39 -6.24 -5.94
CA ASP A 189 12.32 -6.70 -6.83
C ASP A 189 11.12 -7.34 -6.11
N SER A 190 11.09 -7.30 -4.79
CA SER A 190 9.96 -7.81 -4.02
C SER A 190 8.65 -7.09 -4.40
N VAL A 191 7.59 -7.87 -4.56
CA VAL A 191 6.31 -7.38 -5.12
C VAL A 191 5.56 -6.44 -4.16
N ALA A 192 5.71 -6.68 -2.85
CA ALA A 192 4.99 -5.95 -1.81
C ALA A 192 5.75 -6.00 -0.48
N SER A 193 5.36 -5.16 0.49
CA SER A 193 5.97 -5.16 1.83
C SER A 193 5.80 -6.50 2.56
N CYS A 194 4.65 -7.17 2.43
CA CYS A 194 4.44 -8.50 3.00
C CYS A 194 5.37 -9.55 2.37
N SER A 195 5.60 -9.51 1.06
CA SER A 195 6.56 -10.41 0.39
C SER A 195 7.98 -10.18 0.91
N LEU A 196 8.37 -8.92 1.08
CA LEU A 196 9.67 -8.54 1.61
C LEU A 196 9.91 -9.10 3.04
N TYR A 197 8.88 -9.07 3.91
CA TYR A 197 8.95 -9.69 5.24
C TYR A 197 9.26 -11.19 5.14
N VAL A 198 8.55 -11.92 4.28
CA VAL A 198 8.75 -13.36 4.10
C VAL A 198 10.13 -13.66 3.52
N GLU A 199 10.60 -12.92 2.53
CA GLU A 199 11.93 -13.06 1.91
C GLU A 199 13.07 -12.83 2.93
N LEU A 200 12.84 -11.96 3.92
CA LEU A 200 13.77 -11.73 5.03
C LEU A 200 13.58 -12.69 6.21
N GLY A 201 12.73 -13.72 6.07
CA GLY A 201 12.48 -14.73 7.11
C GLY A 201 11.66 -14.22 8.29
N ARG A 202 10.97 -13.10 8.14
CA ARG A 202 10.10 -12.51 9.17
C ARG A 202 8.68 -13.06 9.08
N LYS A 203 8.00 -13.15 10.22
CA LYS A 203 6.62 -13.64 10.31
C LYS A 203 5.63 -12.51 10.04
N LEU A 204 4.54 -12.86 9.35
CA LEU A 204 3.35 -12.03 9.16
C LEU A 204 2.19 -12.54 10.02
#